data_6e173b42b8475e73be3945064da022b2
#
_entry.id   6e173b42b8475e73be3945064da022b2
#
_cell.length_a   1.000
_cell.length_b   1.000
_cell.length_c   1.000
_cell.angle_alpha   90.00
_cell.angle_beta   90.00
_cell.angle_gamma   90.00
#
_symmetry.space_group_name_H-M   'P 1'
#
loop_
_entity.id
_entity.type
_entity.pdbx_description
1 polymer ?
#
loop_
_entity_poly.entity_id
_entity_poly.type
_entity_poly.pdbx_seq_one_letter_code
_entity_poly.pdbx_strand_id
1 'polypeptide(L)'
;MRIGSLILVVSASVAAGSCQSKPGEPAAPAADQPPYTTTATVKDIMLHIVDPAGDMVWDSVATVIDKGGLHETAPKTDEEWFKVRSGLIMLIEGSNLLMMPGRKVARPGEKSDTPGVELEPSEMDELIAKDRAAWYQRAKTLHDVAQSVLDVVEKKDAQKLFDVGEDIDRACENCHRQYWYPNEKIPDFPSSQPSSK
;
A
#
# COMPACT_ATOMS: atom_id res chain seq x y z
N MET A 1 12.98 -55.83 -85.40
CA MET A 1 13.42 -55.52 -84.02
C MET A 1 12.53 -54.38 -83.48
N ARG A 2 11.54 -54.67 -82.63
CA ARG A 2 10.57 -53.69 -82.11
C ARG A 2 10.94 -53.42 -80.66
N ILE A 3 11.29 -52.22 -80.37
CA ILE A 3 11.60 -51.74 -79.03
C ILE A 3 10.30 -51.11 -78.45
N GLY A 4 9.70 -51.81 -77.55
CA GLY A 4 8.51 -51.28 -76.83
C GLY A 4 8.90 -50.26 -75.76
N SER A 5 8.31 -49.07 -75.85
CA SER A 5 8.48 -48.01 -74.85
C SER A 5 7.49 -48.23 -73.70
N LEU A 6 8.04 -48.44 -72.56
CA LEU A 6 7.25 -48.60 -71.31
C LEU A 6 7.00 -47.22 -70.69
N ILE A 7 5.75 -46.78 -70.70
CA ILE A 7 5.36 -45.53 -70.08
C ILE A 7 5.05 -45.82 -68.58
N LEU A 8 5.86 -45.29 -67.76
CA LEU A 8 5.65 -45.34 -66.26
C LEU A 8 4.72 -44.21 -65.85
N VAL A 9 3.49 -44.54 -65.48
CA VAL A 9 2.53 -43.58 -64.94
C VAL A 9 2.79 -43.49 -63.45
N VAL A 10 3.33 -42.35 -62.95
CA VAL A 10 3.49 -42.06 -61.56
C VAL A 10 2.19 -41.39 -61.06
N SER A 11 1.38 -42.12 -60.28
CA SER A 11 0.20 -41.60 -59.62
C SER A 11 0.62 -40.85 -58.35
N ALA A 12 0.53 -39.54 -58.36
CA ALA A 12 0.73 -38.73 -57.19
C ALA A 12 -0.53 -38.81 -56.30
N SER A 13 -0.44 -39.54 -55.21
CA SER A 13 -1.49 -39.57 -54.15
C SER A 13 -1.38 -38.32 -53.32
N VAL A 14 -2.33 -37.40 -53.46
CA VAL A 14 -2.49 -36.23 -52.56
C VAL A 14 -3.11 -36.73 -51.25
N ALA A 15 -2.31 -36.85 -50.24
CA ALA A 15 -2.78 -37.08 -48.87
C ALA A 15 -3.41 -35.77 -48.33
N ALA A 16 -4.75 -35.71 -48.35
CA ALA A 16 -5.49 -34.67 -47.62
C ALA A 16 -5.28 -34.91 -46.14
N GLY A 17 -4.36 -34.14 -45.53
CA GLY A 17 -4.16 -34.09 -44.11
C GLY A 17 -5.40 -33.51 -43.44
N SER A 18 -6.28 -34.38 -42.93
CA SER A 18 -7.37 -34.01 -42.04
C SER A 18 -6.77 -33.48 -40.75
N CYS A 19 -6.81 -32.17 -40.54
CA CYS A 19 -6.57 -31.59 -39.22
C CYS A 19 -7.69 -32.03 -38.29
N GLN A 20 -7.52 -33.20 -37.69
CA GLN A 20 -8.35 -33.58 -36.53
C GLN A 20 -7.95 -32.69 -35.37
N SER A 21 -8.78 -31.69 -35.06
CA SER A 21 -8.76 -30.98 -33.79
C SER A 21 -8.91 -32.03 -32.68
N LYS A 22 -7.89 -32.17 -31.84
CA LYS A 22 -8.02 -32.97 -30.61
C LYS A 22 -9.27 -32.51 -29.86
N PRO A 23 -10.07 -33.48 -29.32
CA PRO A 23 -11.17 -33.12 -28.40
C PRO A 23 -10.60 -32.21 -27.35
N GLY A 24 -11.24 -31.05 -27.13
CA GLY A 24 -10.71 -29.95 -26.33
C GLY A 24 -10.17 -30.42 -24.98
N GLU A 25 -8.88 -30.21 -24.81
CA GLU A 25 -8.27 -30.14 -23.50
C GLU A 25 -9.14 -29.15 -22.69
N PRO A 26 -9.61 -29.51 -21.48
CA PRO A 26 -10.40 -28.59 -20.67
C PRO A 26 -9.64 -27.28 -20.58
N ALA A 27 -10.23 -26.16 -20.98
CA ALA A 27 -9.62 -24.85 -20.81
C ALA A 27 -9.13 -24.78 -19.35
N ALA A 28 -7.82 -24.47 -19.18
CA ALA A 28 -7.28 -24.24 -17.84
C ALA A 28 -8.25 -23.32 -17.10
N PRO A 29 -8.62 -23.63 -15.86
CA PRO A 29 -9.53 -22.76 -15.10
C PRO A 29 -8.99 -21.34 -15.22
N ALA A 30 -9.87 -20.40 -15.59
CA ALA A 30 -9.54 -18.99 -15.66
C ALA A 30 -8.81 -18.65 -14.35
N ALA A 31 -7.58 -18.13 -14.45
CA ALA A 31 -6.76 -17.81 -13.29
C ALA A 31 -7.69 -17.11 -12.29
N ASP A 32 -7.84 -17.70 -11.09
CA ASP A 32 -8.77 -17.25 -10.08
C ASP A 32 -8.62 -15.73 -9.92
N GLN A 33 -9.61 -14.99 -10.38
CA GLN A 33 -9.66 -13.56 -10.12
C GLN A 33 -9.69 -13.42 -8.59
N PRO A 34 -8.86 -12.55 -8.00
CA PRO A 34 -8.88 -12.40 -6.56
C PRO A 34 -10.30 -12.07 -6.11
N PRO A 35 -10.80 -12.71 -5.02
CA PRO A 35 -12.20 -12.58 -4.58
C PRO A 35 -12.48 -11.20 -3.93
N TYR A 36 -11.76 -10.15 -4.35
CA TYR A 36 -11.92 -8.79 -3.86
C TYR A 36 -11.94 -7.78 -5.02
N THR A 37 -12.48 -6.60 -4.75
CA THR A 37 -12.51 -5.44 -5.66
C THR A 37 -11.76 -4.27 -5.04
N THR A 38 -10.93 -3.59 -5.84
CA THR A 38 -10.21 -2.37 -5.45
C THR A 38 -11.01 -1.12 -5.81
N THR A 39 -12.19 -0.94 -5.21
CA THR A 39 -13.07 0.20 -5.48
C THR A 39 -12.46 1.53 -5.00
N ALA A 40 -11.94 1.55 -3.78
CA ALA A 40 -11.24 2.70 -3.23
C ALA A 40 -9.85 2.84 -3.84
N THR A 41 -9.40 4.07 -4.10
CA THR A 41 -8.02 4.39 -4.49
C THR A 41 -7.10 4.44 -3.27
N VAL A 42 -5.79 4.58 -3.48
CA VAL A 42 -4.84 4.85 -2.39
C VAL A 42 -5.22 6.16 -1.68
N LYS A 43 -5.53 7.22 -2.44
CA LYS A 43 -5.97 8.51 -1.90
C LYS A 43 -7.25 8.36 -1.04
N ASP A 44 -8.23 7.59 -1.50
CA ASP A 44 -9.45 7.32 -0.71
C ASP A 44 -9.11 6.60 0.61
N ILE A 45 -8.22 5.62 0.60
CA ILE A 45 -7.81 4.89 1.81
C ILE A 45 -7.07 5.81 2.77
N MET A 46 -6.16 6.65 2.27
CA MET A 46 -5.45 7.62 3.10
C MET A 46 -6.45 8.57 3.76
N LEU A 47 -7.28 9.27 2.99
CA LEU A 47 -8.19 10.29 3.50
C LEU A 47 -9.30 9.78 4.42
N HIS A 48 -9.77 8.55 4.21
CA HIS A 48 -10.97 8.06 4.89
C HIS A 48 -10.72 6.94 5.90
N ILE A 49 -9.52 6.36 5.91
CA ILE A 49 -9.18 5.24 6.80
C ILE A 49 -7.89 5.54 7.57
N VAL A 50 -6.76 5.75 6.86
CA VAL A 50 -5.43 5.79 7.50
C VAL A 50 -5.24 7.08 8.28
N ASP A 51 -5.48 8.23 7.68
CA ASP A 51 -5.31 9.55 8.29
C ASP A 51 -6.22 9.74 9.52
N PRO A 52 -7.56 9.55 9.43
CA PRO A 52 -8.43 9.62 10.60
C PRO A 52 -8.09 8.61 11.69
N ALA A 53 -7.53 7.46 11.32
CA ALA A 53 -7.10 6.44 12.28
C ALA A 53 -5.82 6.87 13.02
N GLY A 54 -4.89 7.51 12.33
CA GLY A 54 -3.70 8.14 12.93
C GLY A 54 -4.10 9.20 13.95
N ASP A 55 -5.03 10.09 13.60
CA ASP A 55 -5.55 11.13 14.51
C ASP A 55 -6.15 10.53 15.78
N MET A 56 -6.88 9.41 15.69
CA MET A 56 -7.41 8.74 16.89
C MET A 56 -6.32 8.31 17.87
N VAL A 57 -5.12 8.00 17.38
CA VAL A 57 -3.98 7.59 18.21
C VAL A 57 -3.26 8.84 18.75
N TRP A 58 -2.92 9.80 17.89
CA TRP A 58 -2.17 11.00 18.29
C TRP A 58 -2.94 11.90 19.22
N ASP A 59 -4.23 12.12 18.97
CA ASP A 59 -5.09 12.92 19.86
C ASP A 59 -5.32 12.27 21.22
N SER A 60 -5.04 10.99 21.38
CA SER A 60 -5.24 10.26 22.63
C SER A 60 -4.18 10.55 23.68
N VAL A 61 -2.98 10.96 23.26
CA VAL A 61 -1.84 11.29 24.13
C VAL A 61 -1.22 12.60 23.68
N ALA A 62 -1.09 13.56 24.56
CA ALA A 62 -0.47 14.84 24.27
C ALA A 62 0.12 15.48 25.52
N THR A 63 1.18 16.25 25.33
CA THR A 63 1.68 17.19 26.35
C THR A 63 1.68 18.58 25.75
N VAL A 64 0.87 19.47 26.32
CA VAL A 64 0.75 20.86 25.88
C VAL A 64 1.20 21.79 27.00
N ILE A 65 2.06 22.75 26.68
CA ILE A 65 2.46 23.81 27.60
C ILE A 65 1.86 25.13 27.10
N ASP A 66 1.03 25.73 27.93
CA ASP A 66 0.44 27.03 27.63
C ASP A 66 0.56 27.99 28.84
N LYS A 67 -0.17 29.11 28.81
CA LYS A 67 -0.17 30.08 29.93
C LYS A 67 -0.76 29.53 31.23
N GLY A 68 -1.53 28.43 31.18
CA GLY A 68 -2.10 27.73 32.32
C GLY A 68 -1.16 26.69 32.93
N GLY A 69 -0.02 26.38 32.24
CA GLY A 69 0.96 25.40 32.69
C GLY A 69 1.08 24.18 31.77
N LEU A 70 1.52 23.07 32.35
CA LEU A 70 1.65 21.78 31.67
C LEU A 70 0.31 21.03 31.70
N HIS A 71 -0.17 20.62 30.57
CA HIS A 71 -1.38 19.81 30.38
C HIS A 71 -1.03 18.50 29.69
N GLU A 72 -1.36 17.40 30.34
CA GLU A 72 -1.15 16.05 29.79
C GLU A 72 -2.51 15.40 29.48
N THR A 73 -2.65 14.87 28.27
CA THR A 73 -3.78 14.07 27.83
C THR A 73 -3.35 12.62 27.73
N ALA A 74 -4.14 11.71 28.28
CA ALA A 74 -3.95 10.27 28.15
C ALA A 74 -5.29 9.55 28.32
N PRO A 75 -5.50 8.39 27.70
CA PRO A 75 -6.72 7.60 27.89
C PRO A 75 -6.85 7.15 29.34
N LYS A 76 -8.04 7.35 29.94
CA LYS A 76 -8.35 7.03 31.35
C LYS A 76 -9.49 6.03 31.51
N THR A 77 -10.41 6.02 30.54
CA THR A 77 -11.61 5.19 30.57
C THR A 77 -11.50 4.05 29.55
N ASP A 78 -12.28 2.99 29.73
CA ASP A 78 -12.36 1.88 28.78
C ASP A 78 -12.83 2.34 27.39
N GLU A 79 -13.69 3.37 27.33
CA GLU A 79 -14.18 3.95 26.08
C GLU A 79 -13.04 4.69 25.33
N GLU A 80 -12.22 5.47 26.03
CA GLU A 80 -11.07 6.15 25.45
C GLU A 80 -10.04 5.14 24.91
N TRP A 81 -9.71 4.10 25.67
CA TRP A 81 -8.86 3.01 25.22
C TRP A 81 -9.44 2.26 24.02
N PHE A 82 -10.76 2.04 24.00
CA PHE A 82 -11.44 1.43 22.86
C PHE A 82 -11.31 2.29 21.58
N LYS A 83 -11.39 3.62 21.70
CA LYS A 83 -11.20 4.53 20.56
C LYS A 83 -9.78 4.43 20.00
N VAL A 84 -8.75 4.47 20.85
CA VAL A 84 -7.34 4.31 20.42
C VAL A 84 -7.14 2.96 19.75
N ARG A 85 -7.64 1.89 20.36
CA ARG A 85 -7.60 0.55 19.80
C ARG A 85 -8.26 0.48 18.42
N SER A 86 -9.40 1.14 18.25
CA SER A 86 -10.11 1.17 16.96
C SER A 86 -9.27 1.86 15.88
N GLY A 87 -8.60 2.98 16.19
CA GLY A 87 -7.67 3.64 15.29
C GLY A 87 -6.54 2.71 14.86
N LEU A 88 -5.92 1.99 15.80
CA LEU A 88 -4.84 1.05 15.47
C LEU A 88 -5.30 -0.12 14.59
N ILE A 89 -6.47 -0.67 14.84
CA ILE A 89 -7.06 -1.70 13.96
C ILE A 89 -7.28 -1.13 12.55
N MET A 90 -7.77 0.11 12.44
CA MET A 90 -7.97 0.77 11.15
C MET A 90 -6.63 1.02 10.43
N LEU A 91 -5.55 1.39 11.14
CA LEU A 91 -4.20 1.53 10.57
C LEU A 91 -3.67 0.19 10.03
N ILE A 92 -3.82 -0.88 10.82
CA ILE A 92 -3.39 -2.23 10.46
C ILE A 92 -4.12 -2.71 9.19
N GLU A 93 -5.45 -2.62 9.18
CA GLU A 93 -6.25 -3.08 8.05
C GLU A 93 -6.15 -2.11 6.85
N GLY A 94 -6.04 -0.81 7.08
CA GLY A 94 -5.75 0.18 6.05
C GLY A 94 -4.44 -0.13 5.32
N SER A 95 -3.40 -0.52 6.06
CA SER A 95 -2.12 -0.94 5.48
C SER A 95 -2.26 -2.19 4.59
N ASN A 96 -3.08 -3.16 5.00
CA ASN A 96 -3.41 -4.34 4.19
C ASN A 96 -4.13 -3.94 2.89
N LEU A 97 -5.05 -2.98 2.96
CA LEU A 97 -5.75 -2.46 1.78
C LEU A 97 -4.79 -1.79 0.79
N LEU A 98 -3.75 -1.08 1.26
CA LEU A 98 -2.74 -0.46 0.40
C LEU A 98 -1.90 -1.49 -0.37
N MET A 99 -1.71 -2.68 0.19
CA MET A 99 -0.95 -3.77 -0.43
C MET A 99 -1.73 -4.53 -1.50
N MET A 100 -3.06 -4.35 -1.62
CA MET A 100 -3.88 -5.08 -2.60
C MET A 100 -3.47 -4.74 -4.03
N PRO A 101 -3.12 -5.74 -4.88
CA PRO A 101 -2.75 -5.53 -6.26
C PRO A 101 -3.85 -4.85 -7.08
N GLY A 102 -3.46 -4.03 -8.07
CA GLY A 102 -4.39 -3.39 -9.00
C GLY A 102 -5.04 -2.11 -8.47
N ARG A 103 -4.77 -1.70 -7.24
CA ARG A 103 -5.26 -0.43 -6.70
C ARG A 103 -4.54 0.75 -7.35
N LYS A 104 -5.32 1.72 -7.81
CA LYS A 104 -4.83 2.98 -8.37
C LYS A 104 -4.59 4.02 -7.27
N VAL A 105 -3.66 4.94 -7.51
CA VAL A 105 -3.35 6.01 -6.55
C VAL A 105 -4.52 6.97 -6.41
N ALA A 106 -5.12 7.39 -7.53
CA ALA A 106 -6.24 8.33 -7.54
C ALA A 106 -7.25 7.97 -8.64
N ARG A 107 -8.39 8.65 -8.66
CA ARG A 107 -9.43 8.48 -9.68
C ARG A 107 -9.01 9.15 -11.00
N PRO A 108 -9.55 8.71 -12.13
CA PRO A 108 -9.27 9.35 -13.41
C PRO A 108 -9.56 10.86 -13.38
N GLY A 109 -8.58 11.66 -13.77
CA GLY A 109 -8.69 13.13 -13.82
C GLY A 109 -8.30 13.87 -12.54
N GLU A 110 -8.09 13.18 -11.43
CA GLU A 110 -7.53 13.78 -10.22
C GLU A 110 -6.07 14.18 -10.44
N LYS A 111 -5.67 15.25 -9.79
CA LYS A 111 -4.35 15.87 -9.87
C LYS A 111 -3.72 16.03 -8.51
N SER A 112 -2.43 16.32 -8.50
CA SER A 112 -1.71 16.78 -7.32
C SER A 112 -2.31 18.09 -6.81
N ASP A 113 -2.43 18.21 -5.48
CA ASP A 113 -2.91 19.44 -4.84
C ASP A 113 -1.79 20.49 -4.76
N THR A 114 -0.51 20.06 -4.80
CA THR A 114 0.67 20.93 -4.74
C THR A 114 1.67 20.59 -5.86
N PRO A 115 1.40 20.96 -7.12
CA PRO A 115 2.27 20.65 -8.25
C PRO A 115 3.71 21.16 -8.03
N GLY A 116 4.69 20.29 -8.31
CA GLY A 116 6.12 20.58 -8.15
C GLY A 116 6.70 20.19 -6.78
N VAL A 117 5.88 20.00 -5.77
CA VAL A 117 6.25 19.37 -4.48
C VAL A 117 5.79 17.92 -4.50
N GLU A 118 4.51 17.73 -4.70
CA GLU A 118 3.89 16.41 -4.84
C GLU A 118 4.04 15.86 -6.25
N LEU A 119 4.14 14.56 -6.35
CA LEU A 119 4.05 13.86 -7.62
C LEU A 119 2.60 13.86 -8.13
N GLU A 120 2.43 13.83 -9.45
CA GLU A 120 1.13 13.55 -10.04
C GLU A 120 0.73 12.08 -9.73
N PRO A 121 -0.58 11.78 -9.57
CA PRO A 121 -1.03 10.42 -9.29
C PRO A 121 -0.54 9.36 -10.26
N SER A 122 -0.36 9.71 -11.55
CA SER A 122 0.21 8.83 -12.56
C SER A 122 1.68 8.50 -12.32
N GLU A 123 2.46 9.47 -11.84
CA GLU A 123 3.87 9.27 -11.49
C GLU A 123 4.01 8.35 -10.28
N MET A 124 3.13 8.50 -9.28
CA MET A 124 3.07 7.58 -8.14
C MET A 124 2.70 6.16 -8.58
N ASP A 125 1.70 5.99 -9.45
CA ASP A 125 1.32 4.70 -10.04
C ASP A 125 2.52 4.03 -10.74
N GLU A 126 3.33 4.78 -11.49
CA GLU A 126 4.54 4.31 -12.17
C GLU A 126 5.62 3.89 -11.17
N LEU A 127 5.87 4.67 -10.12
CA LEU A 127 6.84 4.32 -9.07
C LEU A 127 6.44 3.03 -8.35
N ILE A 128 5.17 2.87 -7.98
CA ILE A 128 4.64 1.67 -7.36
C ILE A 128 4.76 0.46 -8.29
N ALA A 129 4.46 0.64 -9.57
CA ALA A 129 4.57 -0.43 -10.56
C ALA A 129 6.02 -0.87 -10.79
N LYS A 130 6.96 0.08 -10.78
CA LYS A 130 8.40 -0.15 -10.98
C LYS A 130 9.03 -0.97 -9.85
N ASP A 131 8.64 -0.73 -8.61
CA ASP A 131 9.13 -1.48 -7.44
C ASP A 131 7.99 -1.74 -6.44
N ARG A 132 7.17 -2.72 -6.79
CA ARG A 132 6.04 -3.14 -5.95
C ARG A 132 6.50 -3.76 -4.62
N ALA A 133 7.69 -4.35 -4.58
CA ALA A 133 8.24 -4.92 -3.35
C ALA A 133 8.58 -3.83 -2.34
N ALA A 134 9.17 -2.72 -2.78
CA ALA A 134 9.41 -1.56 -1.92
C ALA A 134 8.11 -0.94 -1.42
N TRP A 135 7.08 -0.81 -2.27
CA TRP A 135 5.75 -0.36 -1.86
C TRP A 135 5.16 -1.24 -0.75
N TYR A 136 5.18 -2.56 -0.94
CA TYR A 136 4.70 -3.51 0.06
C TYR A 136 5.48 -3.39 1.37
N GLN A 137 6.79 -3.20 1.30
CA GLN A 137 7.61 -3.03 2.49
C GLN A 137 7.23 -1.77 3.27
N ARG A 138 6.91 -0.65 2.60
CA ARG A 138 6.45 0.58 3.26
C ARG A 138 5.10 0.38 3.95
N ALA A 139 4.12 -0.16 3.24
CA ALA A 139 2.81 -0.44 3.82
C ALA A 139 2.90 -1.46 4.98
N LYS A 140 3.75 -2.48 4.84
CA LYS A 140 4.00 -3.45 5.91
C LYS A 140 4.70 -2.81 7.11
N THR A 141 5.58 -1.85 6.93
CA THR A 141 6.21 -1.14 8.04
C THR A 141 5.17 -0.40 8.88
N LEU A 142 4.22 0.29 8.25
CA LEU A 142 3.11 0.92 8.97
C LEU A 142 2.25 -0.12 9.71
N HIS A 143 1.92 -1.23 9.05
CA HIS A 143 1.21 -2.34 9.66
C HIS A 143 1.91 -2.85 10.94
N ASP A 144 3.20 -3.15 10.84
CA ASP A 144 3.96 -3.76 11.94
C ASP A 144 4.16 -2.79 13.11
N VAL A 145 4.36 -1.50 12.81
CA VAL A 145 4.42 -0.44 13.82
C VAL A 145 3.06 -0.30 14.53
N ALA A 146 1.96 -0.20 13.78
CA ALA A 146 0.62 -0.11 14.35
C ALA A 146 0.29 -1.35 15.21
N GLN A 147 0.72 -2.54 14.80
CA GLN A 147 0.58 -3.77 15.59
C GLN A 147 1.37 -3.69 16.91
N SER A 148 2.60 -3.17 16.88
CA SER A 148 3.40 -3.02 18.10
C SER A 148 2.81 -2.01 19.08
N VAL A 149 2.20 -0.93 18.56
CA VAL A 149 1.49 0.05 19.38
C VAL A 149 0.18 -0.53 19.95
N LEU A 150 -0.51 -1.38 19.19
CA LEU A 150 -1.68 -2.10 19.66
C LEU A 150 -1.37 -2.97 20.90
N ASP A 151 -0.21 -3.62 20.91
CA ASP A 151 0.24 -4.41 22.07
C ASP A 151 0.46 -3.56 23.33
N VAL A 152 0.78 -2.28 23.18
CA VAL A 152 0.88 -1.30 24.28
C VAL A 152 -0.51 -0.90 24.75
N VAL A 153 -1.43 -0.62 23.83
CA VAL A 153 -2.81 -0.24 24.12
C VAL A 153 -3.58 -1.35 24.83
N GLU A 154 -3.36 -2.61 24.48
CA GLU A 154 -3.97 -3.76 25.16
C GLU A 154 -3.53 -3.86 26.63
N LYS A 155 -2.37 -3.31 26.98
CA LYS A 155 -1.87 -3.20 28.38
C LYS A 155 -2.31 -1.93 29.07
N LYS A 156 -2.97 -1.00 28.37
CA LYS A 156 -3.38 0.32 28.83
C LYS A 156 -2.21 1.15 29.42
N ASP A 157 -1.02 1.04 28.82
CA ASP A 157 0.18 1.77 29.20
C ASP A 157 0.25 3.12 28.49
N ALA A 158 -0.30 4.16 29.11
CA ALA A 158 -0.39 5.49 28.53
C ALA A 158 0.99 6.15 28.33
N GLN A 159 1.95 5.92 29.24
CA GLN A 159 3.29 6.46 29.10
C GLN A 159 3.99 5.82 27.89
N LYS A 160 3.90 4.52 27.77
CA LYS A 160 4.49 3.82 26.65
C LYS A 160 3.81 4.19 25.32
N LEU A 161 2.49 4.41 25.33
CA LEU A 161 1.75 4.88 24.14
C LEU A 161 2.27 6.25 23.67
N PHE A 162 2.54 7.19 24.59
CA PHE A 162 3.14 8.47 24.27
C PHE A 162 4.54 8.28 23.64
N ASP A 163 5.39 7.42 24.21
CA ASP A 163 6.76 7.18 23.76
C ASP A 163 6.82 6.57 22.33
N VAL A 164 5.85 5.73 21.96
CA VAL A 164 5.85 5.00 20.68
C VAL A 164 4.99 5.66 19.59
N GLY A 165 4.23 6.70 19.91
CA GLY A 165 3.36 7.40 18.95
C GLY A 165 4.12 7.96 17.75
N GLU A 166 5.35 8.44 17.96
CA GLU A 166 6.25 8.93 16.89
C GLU A 166 6.68 7.84 15.90
N ASP A 167 6.62 6.56 16.26
CA ASP A 167 6.97 5.47 15.35
C ASP A 167 5.97 5.36 14.20
N ILE A 168 4.67 5.62 14.46
CA ILE A 168 3.63 5.68 13.43
C ILE A 168 3.92 6.83 12.46
N ASP A 169 4.19 8.02 12.98
CA ASP A 169 4.53 9.20 12.17
C ASP A 169 5.72 8.92 11.25
N ARG A 170 6.80 8.35 11.80
CA ARG A 170 7.98 7.97 10.99
C ARG A 170 7.64 6.96 9.89
N ALA A 171 6.75 6.01 10.14
CA ALA A 171 6.34 5.03 9.13
C ALA A 171 5.56 5.71 8.00
N CYS A 172 4.65 6.64 8.32
CA CYS A 172 3.90 7.45 7.36
C CYS A 172 4.83 8.32 6.52
N GLU A 173 5.70 9.10 7.18
CA GLU A 173 6.62 10.02 6.52
C GLU A 173 7.62 9.32 5.59
N ASN A 174 8.15 8.18 5.98
CA ASN A 174 9.07 7.41 5.14
C ASN A 174 8.42 6.91 3.84
N CYS A 175 7.10 6.64 3.85
CA CYS A 175 6.35 6.29 2.66
C CYS A 175 6.02 7.53 1.81
N HIS A 176 5.50 8.59 2.43
CA HIS A 176 5.13 9.83 1.77
C HIS A 176 6.31 10.49 1.05
N ARG A 177 7.46 10.57 1.67
CA ARG A 177 8.70 11.09 1.05
C ARG A 177 9.18 10.28 -0.15
N GLN A 178 8.84 9.04 -0.25
CA GLN A 178 9.21 8.21 -1.40
C GLN A 178 8.22 8.31 -2.53
N TYR A 179 6.90 8.37 -2.23
CA TYR A 179 5.85 8.19 -3.22
C TYR A 179 4.97 9.41 -3.43
N TRP A 180 4.88 10.33 -2.47
CA TRP A 180 3.98 11.47 -2.56
C TRP A 180 4.72 12.79 -2.80
N TYR A 181 5.63 13.18 -1.91
CA TYR A 181 6.37 14.46 -1.99
C TYR A 181 7.91 14.30 -1.90
N PRO A 182 8.53 13.55 -2.85
CA PRO A 182 9.98 13.32 -2.81
C PRO A 182 10.79 14.62 -3.02
N ASN A 183 10.16 15.68 -3.48
CA ASN A 183 10.77 16.97 -3.76
C ASN A 183 10.61 17.99 -2.61
N GLU A 184 9.93 17.61 -1.53
CA GLU A 184 9.76 18.47 -0.37
C GLU A 184 11.13 18.83 0.25
N LYS A 185 11.36 20.13 0.43
CA LYS A 185 12.55 20.62 1.11
C LYS A 185 12.26 20.70 2.61
N ILE A 186 12.85 19.78 3.36
CA ILE A 186 12.79 19.85 4.82
C ILE A 186 13.69 21.01 5.26
N PRO A 187 13.17 21.97 6.05
CA PRO A 187 14.00 23.00 6.64
C PRO A 187 15.07 22.37 7.55
N ASP A 188 16.31 22.83 7.42
CA ASP A 188 17.37 22.50 8.38
C ASP A 188 17.04 23.12 9.74
N PHE A 189 16.38 22.36 10.60
CA PHE A 189 16.25 22.75 11.99
C PHE A 189 17.59 22.48 12.69
N PRO A 190 18.18 23.48 13.36
CA PRO A 190 19.39 23.24 14.13
C PRO A 190 19.08 22.14 15.16
N SER A 191 19.82 21.03 15.08
CA SER A 191 19.70 19.94 16.05
C SER A 191 19.86 20.54 17.44
N SER A 192 18.80 20.48 18.25
CA SER A 192 18.87 20.77 19.68
C SER A 192 19.66 19.65 20.37
N GLN A 193 20.97 19.60 20.14
CA GLN A 193 21.84 18.81 20.98
C GLN A 193 21.93 19.53 22.33
N PRO A 194 21.57 18.92 23.45
CA PRO A 194 21.91 19.47 24.74
C PRO A 194 23.43 19.55 24.82
N SER A 195 23.95 20.76 24.95
CA SER A 195 25.38 20.95 25.18
C SER A 195 25.75 20.20 26.45
N SER A 196 26.49 19.10 26.30
CA SER A 196 27.15 18.43 27.42
C SER A 196 28.14 19.43 28.05
N LYS A 197 27.80 19.93 29.22
CA LYS A 197 28.76 20.54 30.15
C LYS A 197 29.22 19.49 31.16
#